data_4d0c5426ed3e9a7151e3e0a2fcef99f8
#
_entry.id   4d0c5426ed3e9a7151e3e0a2fcef99f8
#
_cell.length_a   1.000
_cell.length_b   1.000
_cell.length_c   1.000
_cell.angle_alpha   90.00
_cell.angle_beta   90.00
_cell.angle_gamma   90.00
#
_symmetry.space_group_name_H-M   'P 1'
#
loop_
_entity.id
_entity.type
_entity.pdbx_description
1 polymer ?
#
loop_
_entity_poly.entity_id
_entity_poly.type
_entity_poly.pdbx_seq_one_letter_code
_entity_poly.pdbx_strand_id
1 'polypeptide(L)'
;MLDLVDLGKRSFSAFRGIAPQEQLDEVLHLAQRLRGVRCLHLNATPYGGGVSELLRSGVPLLNDLGIVTDWKIIRGDQAFFQITKRLHNALQGAPGEFSESDKATYLAHSRLNANSLSEGDYDFIVVHDPQPAALPMIGGRKGARWVWRCHIDTSRPNPEAWEFLRPFLSSYDAAIFTLPEFIPPRFPISHVAIHSPAIDPLSPKNLPLPEELARHILEWIGVRLSRPLVTQISRFDPWKDPMGVIAAYRRVRERVPELQLAMVGSLALDDPEGWDVYREIRDATANDNLIHIFTNLVGVGNIEVNAFQALSNVVIQKSIREGFGLVVSEALWKGTPVVAGRAGGIPLQMPEGTGGILVDSVDECAEAVLHLLKHPREAHRLGEQGREHVRRHFLVPRLLLDFLHLLDSLVQEKPVEPRGLALASQPSASP
;
A
#
# COMPACT_ATOMS: atom_id res chain seq x y z
N MET A 1 20.66 3.34 -19.80
CA MET A 1 20.54 2.03 -19.08
C MET A 1 19.63 2.24 -17.92
N LEU A 2 18.68 1.35 -17.65
CA LEU A 2 17.82 1.41 -16.47
C LEU A 2 18.65 1.18 -15.20
N ASP A 3 18.26 1.83 -14.09
CA ASP A 3 19.01 1.73 -12.85
C ASP A 3 18.61 0.50 -12.05
N LEU A 4 19.52 -0.44 -11.83
CA LEU A 4 19.31 -1.63 -11.00
C LEU A 4 19.29 -1.24 -9.52
N VAL A 5 18.31 -1.75 -8.77
CA VAL A 5 18.21 -1.58 -7.31
C VAL A 5 18.88 -2.76 -6.62
N ASP A 6 19.92 -2.50 -5.85
CA ASP A 6 20.54 -3.51 -4.98
C ASP A 6 19.74 -3.64 -3.68
N LEU A 7 19.30 -4.85 -3.37
CA LEU A 7 18.39 -5.16 -2.26
C LEU A 7 18.98 -6.07 -1.17
N GLY A 8 20.19 -6.52 -1.36
CA GLY A 8 20.80 -7.51 -0.47
C GLY A 8 20.08 -8.87 -0.54
N LYS A 9 20.32 -9.72 0.48
CA LYS A 9 19.75 -11.08 0.55
C LYS A 9 18.78 -11.21 1.69
N ARG A 10 17.73 -12.02 1.47
CA ARG A 10 16.73 -12.41 2.49
C ARG A 10 16.47 -13.90 2.37
N SER A 11 15.97 -14.53 3.44
CA SER A 11 15.58 -15.93 3.39
C SER A 11 14.09 -16.11 3.61
N PHE A 12 13.44 -16.86 2.72
CA PHE A 12 12.02 -17.21 2.85
C PHE A 12 11.77 -18.10 4.07
N SER A 13 12.76 -18.91 4.49
CA SER A 13 12.64 -19.74 5.68
C SER A 13 12.41 -18.95 6.98
N ALA A 14 12.73 -17.65 7.01
CA ALA A 14 12.48 -16.79 8.16
C ALA A 14 10.99 -16.57 8.48
N PHE A 15 10.08 -16.92 7.56
CA PHE A 15 8.63 -16.85 7.80
C PHE A 15 8.05 -18.06 8.53
N ARG A 16 8.87 -19.11 8.80
CA ARG A 16 8.42 -20.29 9.58
C ARG A 16 7.95 -19.87 10.97
N GLY A 17 6.77 -20.36 11.35
CA GLY A 17 6.14 -20.00 12.64
C GLY A 17 5.46 -18.61 12.64
N ILE A 18 5.60 -17.82 11.57
CA ILE A 18 4.97 -16.49 11.42
C ILE A 18 3.74 -16.60 10.50
N ALA A 19 3.94 -17.03 9.27
CA ALA A 19 2.86 -17.25 8.31
C ALA A 19 2.24 -18.65 8.45
N PRO A 20 1.04 -18.90 7.89
CA PRO A 20 0.45 -20.26 7.85
C PRO A 20 1.36 -21.25 7.11
N GLN A 21 1.55 -22.42 7.69
CA GLN A 21 2.48 -23.42 7.13
C GLN A 21 2.04 -23.89 5.74
N GLU A 22 0.74 -24.10 5.53
CA GLU A 22 0.18 -24.46 4.22
C GLU A 22 0.53 -23.47 3.11
N GLN A 23 0.54 -22.15 3.42
CA GLN A 23 0.96 -21.12 2.45
C GLN A 23 2.46 -21.23 2.14
N LEU A 24 3.28 -21.47 3.17
CA LEU A 24 4.73 -21.62 2.97
C LEU A 24 5.05 -22.84 2.12
N ASP A 25 4.38 -23.96 2.36
CA ASP A 25 4.59 -25.20 1.60
C ASP A 25 4.15 -25.05 0.14
N GLU A 26 3.03 -24.37 -0.12
CA GLU A 26 2.52 -24.09 -1.46
C GLU A 26 3.47 -23.13 -2.23
N VAL A 27 4.00 -22.09 -1.57
CA VAL A 27 5.03 -21.22 -2.14
C VAL A 27 6.26 -22.02 -2.58
N LEU A 28 6.77 -22.89 -1.69
CA LEU A 28 7.95 -23.71 -2.01
C LEU A 28 7.68 -24.68 -3.17
N HIS A 29 6.48 -25.28 -3.24
CA HIS A 29 6.08 -26.15 -4.33
C HIS A 29 6.05 -25.41 -5.69
N LEU A 30 5.40 -24.25 -5.74
CA LEU A 30 5.34 -23.43 -6.96
C LEU A 30 6.70 -22.89 -7.36
N ALA A 31 7.50 -22.43 -6.39
CA ALA A 31 8.86 -21.96 -6.63
C ALA A 31 9.76 -23.05 -7.25
N GLN A 32 9.60 -24.30 -6.83
CA GLN A 32 10.34 -25.41 -7.43
C GLN A 32 9.97 -25.61 -8.91
N ARG A 33 8.69 -25.45 -9.27
CA ARG A 33 8.22 -25.56 -10.66
C ARG A 33 8.70 -24.40 -11.53
N LEU A 34 8.81 -23.20 -10.93
CA LEU A 34 9.22 -21.97 -11.62
C LEU A 34 10.72 -21.70 -11.48
N ARG A 35 11.51 -22.64 -10.98
CA ARG A 35 12.92 -22.46 -10.74
C ARG A 35 13.69 -22.08 -12.01
N GLY A 36 14.48 -21.01 -11.93
CA GLY A 36 15.26 -20.49 -13.04
C GLY A 36 14.49 -19.52 -13.95
N VAL A 37 13.19 -19.34 -13.74
CA VAL A 37 12.42 -18.27 -14.40
C VAL A 37 13.05 -16.92 -14.07
N ARG A 38 13.17 -16.06 -15.09
CA ARG A 38 13.77 -14.73 -14.99
C ARG A 38 12.68 -13.67 -15.03
N CYS A 39 12.60 -12.86 -14.00
CA CYS A 39 11.59 -11.82 -13.83
C CYS A 39 12.23 -10.45 -13.68
N LEU A 40 11.65 -9.43 -14.30
CA LEU A 40 12.02 -8.03 -14.13
C LEU A 40 10.85 -7.25 -13.57
N HIS A 41 11.05 -6.53 -12.47
CA HIS A 41 10.12 -5.49 -12.01
C HIS A 41 10.60 -4.11 -12.44
N LEU A 42 9.69 -3.31 -13.01
CA LEU A 42 9.95 -1.93 -13.46
C LEU A 42 9.00 -0.95 -12.77
N ASN A 43 9.55 0.05 -12.09
CA ASN A 43 8.76 1.17 -11.56
C ASN A 43 9.52 2.50 -11.66
N ALA A 44 8.92 3.60 -11.14
CA ALA A 44 9.44 4.95 -11.31
C ALA A 44 10.42 5.38 -10.20
N THR A 45 10.38 4.75 -9.01
CA THR A 45 11.21 5.18 -7.86
C THR A 45 11.58 4.01 -6.96
N PRO A 46 12.81 3.97 -6.43
CA PRO A 46 13.22 2.97 -5.45
C PRO A 46 12.82 3.33 -4.02
N TYR A 47 12.27 4.53 -3.79
CA TYR A 47 11.99 5.05 -2.45
C TYR A 47 10.55 5.58 -2.37
N GLY A 48 10.02 5.54 -1.14
CA GLY A 48 8.71 6.11 -0.80
C GLY A 48 7.52 5.29 -1.33
N GLY A 49 6.52 5.12 -0.48
CA GLY A 49 5.27 4.45 -0.80
C GLY A 49 5.28 2.93 -0.79
N GLY A 50 4.09 2.36 -0.85
CA GLY A 50 3.86 0.92 -0.69
C GLY A 50 4.50 0.05 -1.77
N VAL A 51 4.61 0.53 -3.01
CA VAL A 51 5.19 -0.25 -4.13
C VAL A 51 6.67 -0.56 -3.85
N SER A 52 7.44 0.46 -3.44
CA SER A 52 8.86 0.27 -3.11
C SER A 52 9.05 -0.64 -1.89
N GLU A 53 8.18 -0.56 -0.88
CA GLU A 53 8.20 -1.46 0.28
C GLU A 53 7.93 -2.91 -0.13
N LEU A 54 6.93 -3.14 -1.00
CA LEU A 54 6.60 -4.47 -1.52
C LEU A 54 7.75 -5.08 -2.33
N LEU A 55 8.39 -4.30 -3.20
CA LEU A 55 9.51 -4.77 -4.02
C LEU A 55 10.78 -5.03 -3.19
N ARG A 56 11.06 -4.19 -2.18
CA ARG A 56 12.19 -4.39 -1.25
C ARG A 56 12.08 -5.71 -0.49
N SER A 57 10.87 -6.15 -0.19
CA SER A 57 10.63 -7.43 0.48
C SER A 57 10.50 -8.58 -0.53
N GLY A 58 9.73 -8.40 -1.60
CA GLY A 58 9.39 -9.46 -2.54
C GLY A 58 10.55 -9.91 -3.42
N VAL A 59 11.32 -8.98 -3.99
CA VAL A 59 12.39 -9.32 -4.94
C VAL A 59 13.49 -10.19 -4.32
N PRO A 60 14.07 -9.87 -3.14
CA PRO A 60 15.05 -10.75 -2.51
C PRO A 60 14.50 -12.12 -2.14
N LEU A 61 13.21 -12.20 -1.77
CA LEU A 61 12.56 -13.48 -1.44
C LEU A 61 12.31 -14.33 -2.69
N LEU A 62 11.93 -13.74 -3.82
CA LEU A 62 11.83 -14.46 -5.10
C LEU A 62 13.19 -15.04 -5.51
N ASN A 63 14.28 -14.27 -5.32
CA ASN A 63 15.64 -14.75 -5.57
C ASN A 63 16.03 -15.92 -4.65
N ASP A 64 15.69 -15.87 -3.36
CA ASP A 64 15.93 -16.99 -2.43
C ASP A 64 15.14 -18.24 -2.80
N LEU A 65 13.95 -18.06 -3.38
CA LEU A 65 13.09 -19.13 -3.89
C LEU A 65 13.56 -19.69 -5.25
N GLY A 66 14.60 -19.10 -5.88
CA GLY A 66 15.17 -19.56 -7.14
C GLY A 66 14.53 -18.98 -8.41
N ILE A 67 13.67 -17.95 -8.27
CA ILE A 67 13.16 -17.12 -9.37
C ILE A 67 14.11 -15.93 -9.52
N VAL A 68 14.90 -15.90 -10.58
CA VAL A 68 15.92 -14.87 -10.82
C VAL A 68 15.24 -13.53 -11.10
N THR A 69 15.22 -12.67 -10.12
CA THR A 69 14.40 -11.45 -10.17
C THR A 69 15.27 -10.20 -10.02
N ASP A 70 15.14 -9.28 -10.97
CA ASP A 70 15.71 -7.94 -10.94
C ASP A 70 14.63 -6.89 -10.67
N TRP A 71 15.04 -5.80 -10.04
CA TRP A 71 14.23 -4.60 -9.93
C TRP A 71 14.99 -3.42 -10.52
N LYS A 72 14.42 -2.80 -11.56
CA LYS A 72 15.00 -1.64 -12.23
C LYS A 72 14.06 -0.44 -12.20
N ILE A 73 14.67 0.73 -12.21
CA ILE A 73 13.96 2.02 -12.18
C ILE A 73 14.05 2.67 -13.56
N ILE A 74 12.92 3.21 -14.04
CA ILE A 74 12.91 4.03 -15.25
C ILE A 74 13.55 5.37 -15.00
N ARG A 75 14.10 5.98 -16.06
CA ARG A 75 14.69 7.32 -16.03
C ARG A 75 13.73 8.35 -16.61
N GLY A 76 13.70 9.50 -15.98
CA GLY A 76 12.96 10.67 -16.42
C GLY A 76 13.56 11.93 -15.85
N ASP A 77 13.26 13.05 -16.47
CA ASP A 77 13.53 14.38 -15.92
C ASP A 77 12.35 14.86 -15.05
N GLN A 78 12.49 16.03 -14.47
CA GLN A 78 11.47 16.61 -13.61
C GLN A 78 10.14 16.81 -14.35
N ALA A 79 10.18 17.24 -15.63
CA ALA A 79 8.98 17.45 -16.45
C ALA A 79 8.22 16.13 -16.65
N PHE A 80 8.92 15.05 -16.99
CA PHE A 80 8.33 13.72 -17.12
C PHE A 80 7.67 13.27 -15.83
N PHE A 81 8.33 13.39 -14.67
CA PHE A 81 7.76 12.98 -13.40
C PHE A 81 6.60 13.83 -12.95
N GLN A 82 6.57 15.14 -13.27
CA GLN A 82 5.41 15.98 -13.04
C GLN A 82 4.20 15.55 -13.89
N ILE A 83 4.42 15.23 -15.16
CA ILE A 83 3.36 14.73 -16.06
C ILE A 83 2.82 13.41 -15.57
N THR A 84 3.71 12.46 -15.24
CA THR A 84 3.28 11.13 -14.76
C THR A 84 2.63 11.16 -13.39
N LYS A 85 2.97 12.12 -12.51
CA LYS A 85 2.24 12.36 -11.25
C LYS A 85 0.82 12.86 -11.53
N ARG A 86 0.65 13.81 -12.46
CA ARG A 86 -0.69 14.26 -12.89
C ARG A 86 -1.50 13.10 -13.49
N LEU A 87 -0.89 12.27 -14.35
CA LEU A 87 -1.53 11.08 -14.92
C LEU A 87 -1.97 10.10 -13.83
N HIS A 88 -1.11 9.82 -12.88
CA HIS A 88 -1.39 8.97 -11.72
C HIS A 88 -2.59 9.50 -10.90
N ASN A 89 -2.63 10.80 -10.61
CA ASN A 89 -3.73 11.42 -9.87
C ASN A 89 -5.04 11.42 -10.70
N ALA A 90 -4.95 11.72 -11.99
CA ALA A 90 -6.10 11.71 -12.89
C ALA A 90 -6.70 10.32 -13.08
N LEU A 91 -5.88 9.27 -13.14
CA LEU A 91 -6.36 7.88 -13.14
C LEU A 91 -7.10 7.52 -11.85
N GLN A 92 -6.85 8.22 -10.77
CA GLN A 92 -7.61 8.12 -9.53
C GLN A 92 -8.81 9.08 -9.49
N GLY A 93 -9.15 9.77 -10.60
CA GLY A 93 -10.32 10.63 -10.74
C GLY A 93 -10.06 12.11 -10.41
N ALA A 94 -8.81 12.54 -10.19
CA ALA A 94 -8.50 13.96 -10.10
C ALA A 94 -8.79 14.66 -11.43
N PRO A 95 -9.25 15.92 -11.41
CA PRO A 95 -9.36 16.72 -12.63
C PRO A 95 -7.97 16.98 -13.20
N GLY A 96 -7.89 17.11 -14.51
CA GLY A 96 -6.64 17.42 -15.21
C GLY A 96 -6.79 17.21 -16.70
N GLU A 97 -6.11 18.05 -17.47
CA GLU A 97 -5.98 17.94 -18.92
C GLU A 97 -4.56 17.52 -19.27
N PHE A 98 -4.41 16.81 -20.38
CA PHE A 98 -3.12 16.38 -20.91
C PHE A 98 -2.93 16.99 -22.29
N SER A 99 -2.08 18.02 -22.36
CA SER A 99 -1.73 18.62 -23.63
C SER A 99 -1.01 17.63 -24.56
N GLU A 100 -1.02 17.89 -25.86
CA GLU A 100 -0.25 17.10 -26.81
C GLU A 100 1.26 17.13 -26.49
N SER A 101 1.75 18.22 -25.90
CA SER A 101 3.13 18.33 -25.41
C SER A 101 3.40 17.38 -24.22
N ASP A 102 2.45 17.27 -23.29
CA ASP A 102 2.57 16.31 -22.17
C ASP A 102 2.63 14.87 -22.67
N LYS A 103 1.73 14.51 -23.60
CA LYS A 103 1.69 13.20 -24.24
C LYS A 103 2.98 12.90 -25.00
N ALA A 104 3.49 13.88 -25.77
CA ALA A 104 4.75 13.76 -26.50
C ALA A 104 5.96 13.55 -25.54
N THR A 105 6.01 14.28 -24.43
CA THR A 105 7.05 14.14 -23.40
C THR A 105 7.00 12.74 -22.77
N TYR A 106 5.81 12.25 -22.39
CA TYR A 106 5.62 10.91 -21.86
C TYR A 106 6.12 9.84 -22.85
N LEU A 107 5.76 9.94 -24.12
CA LEU A 107 6.17 9.00 -25.16
C LEU A 107 7.67 9.08 -25.47
N ALA A 108 8.27 10.25 -25.46
CA ALA A 108 9.72 10.44 -25.65
C ALA A 108 10.54 9.74 -24.56
N HIS A 109 10.18 9.93 -23.29
CA HIS A 109 10.84 9.27 -22.17
C HIS A 109 10.57 7.74 -22.15
N SER A 110 9.36 7.32 -22.49
CA SER A 110 9.04 5.90 -22.66
C SER A 110 9.92 5.26 -23.73
N ARG A 111 10.18 5.95 -24.85
CA ARG A 111 11.07 5.49 -25.92
C ARG A 111 12.54 5.35 -25.47
N LEU A 112 13.03 6.34 -24.70
CA LEU A 112 14.39 6.28 -24.12
C LEU A 112 14.55 5.10 -23.16
N ASN A 113 13.56 4.85 -22.31
CA ASN A 113 13.56 3.73 -21.38
C ASN A 113 13.44 2.38 -22.10
N ALA A 114 12.56 2.27 -23.11
CA ALA A 114 12.42 1.07 -23.92
C ALA A 114 13.72 0.69 -24.65
N ASN A 115 14.44 1.67 -25.20
CA ASN A 115 15.74 1.46 -25.84
C ASN A 115 16.83 1.04 -24.84
N SER A 116 16.65 1.36 -23.56
CA SER A 116 17.59 1.01 -22.49
C SER A 116 17.29 -0.34 -21.85
N LEU A 117 16.16 -0.95 -22.19
CA LEU A 117 15.77 -2.26 -21.73
C LEU A 117 16.57 -3.30 -22.52
N SER A 118 17.58 -3.89 -21.88
CA SER A 118 18.30 -5.03 -22.46
C SER A 118 17.39 -6.24 -22.49
N GLU A 119 17.31 -6.84 -23.65
CA GLU A 119 16.26 -7.78 -24.02
C GLU A 119 16.81 -9.20 -24.11
N GLY A 120 15.88 -10.14 -24.12
CA GLY A 120 16.18 -11.58 -24.23
C GLY A 120 16.59 -12.21 -22.90
N ASP A 121 16.65 -11.42 -21.83
CA ASP A 121 17.11 -11.90 -20.54
C ASP A 121 15.98 -12.22 -19.55
N TYR A 122 14.70 -11.95 -19.87
CA TYR A 122 13.60 -12.14 -18.95
C TYR A 122 12.44 -12.91 -19.59
N ASP A 123 11.88 -13.84 -18.82
CA ASP A 123 10.65 -14.56 -19.19
C ASP A 123 9.42 -13.70 -18.89
N PHE A 124 9.50 -12.90 -17.80
CA PHE A 124 8.44 -12.01 -17.36
C PHE A 124 8.96 -10.59 -17.08
N ILE A 125 8.18 -9.60 -17.49
CA ILE A 125 8.42 -8.20 -17.16
C ILE A 125 7.15 -7.63 -16.49
N VAL A 126 7.26 -7.28 -15.21
CA VAL A 126 6.18 -6.69 -14.41
C VAL A 126 6.37 -5.18 -14.34
N VAL A 127 5.43 -4.45 -14.90
CA VAL A 127 5.41 -3.00 -14.96
C VAL A 127 4.46 -2.45 -13.91
N HIS A 128 4.96 -1.60 -13.04
CA HIS A 128 4.18 -1.03 -11.93
C HIS A 128 3.67 0.36 -12.27
N ASP A 129 2.36 0.55 -12.17
CA ASP A 129 1.65 1.81 -12.33
C ASP A 129 1.75 2.44 -13.74
N PRO A 130 1.23 3.67 -13.98
CA PRO A 130 1.14 4.24 -15.32
C PRO A 130 2.47 4.77 -15.88
N GLN A 131 3.48 5.05 -15.03
CA GLN A 131 4.70 5.73 -15.48
C GLN A 131 5.43 4.95 -16.58
N PRO A 132 5.70 3.61 -16.43
CA PRO A 132 6.35 2.80 -17.46
C PRO A 132 5.36 2.07 -18.39
N ALA A 133 4.06 2.36 -18.34
CA ALA A 133 3.05 1.51 -18.99
C ALA A 133 3.14 1.43 -20.52
N ALA A 134 3.76 2.42 -21.20
CA ALA A 134 3.89 2.40 -22.65
C ALA A 134 5.06 1.56 -23.18
N LEU A 135 5.92 1.02 -22.31
CA LEU A 135 7.18 0.34 -22.69
C LEU A 135 6.98 -0.83 -23.68
N PRO A 136 6.07 -1.79 -23.46
CA PRO A 136 5.96 -2.94 -24.38
C PRO A 136 5.46 -2.56 -25.77
N MET A 137 4.59 -1.56 -25.89
CA MET A 137 4.11 -1.09 -27.18
C MET A 137 5.20 -0.34 -27.97
N ILE A 138 6.04 0.44 -27.28
CA ILE A 138 7.07 1.28 -27.90
C ILE A 138 8.33 0.49 -28.23
N GLY A 139 8.80 -0.38 -27.33
CA GLY A 139 10.03 -1.15 -27.47
C GLY A 139 9.87 -2.51 -28.13
N GLY A 140 8.62 -2.95 -28.30
CA GLY A 140 8.30 -4.33 -28.68
C GLY A 140 8.39 -5.29 -27.50
N ARG A 141 7.81 -6.49 -27.65
CA ARG A 141 7.64 -7.45 -26.54
C ARG A 141 8.81 -8.42 -26.37
N LYS A 142 9.62 -8.57 -27.39
CA LYS A 142 10.90 -9.31 -27.47
C LYS A 142 10.94 -10.70 -26.77
N GLY A 143 9.83 -11.42 -26.81
CA GLY A 143 9.70 -12.77 -26.26
C GLY A 143 9.29 -12.86 -24.79
N ALA A 144 9.42 -11.81 -24.01
CA ALA A 144 8.95 -11.77 -22.62
C ALA A 144 7.41 -11.68 -22.53
N ARG A 145 6.85 -12.22 -21.46
CA ARG A 145 5.45 -11.97 -21.08
C ARG A 145 5.39 -10.72 -20.19
N TRP A 146 4.49 -9.81 -20.53
CA TRP A 146 4.35 -8.53 -19.87
C TRP A 146 3.14 -8.51 -18.96
N VAL A 147 3.33 -8.14 -17.71
CA VAL A 147 2.29 -8.01 -16.69
C VAL A 147 2.20 -6.57 -16.23
N TRP A 148 1.03 -5.95 -16.30
CA TRP A 148 0.81 -4.62 -15.74
C TRP A 148 0.24 -4.73 -14.34
N ARG A 149 0.90 -4.16 -13.33
CA ARG A 149 0.42 -4.10 -11.96
C ARG A 149 -0.03 -2.69 -11.62
N CYS A 150 -1.34 -2.51 -11.43
CA CYS A 150 -1.96 -1.27 -10.98
C CYS A 150 -2.13 -1.29 -9.47
N HIS A 151 -1.50 -0.32 -8.78
CA HIS A 151 -1.58 -0.19 -7.33
C HIS A 151 -2.58 0.86 -6.85
N ILE A 152 -3.17 1.63 -7.78
CA ILE A 152 -4.07 2.74 -7.51
C ILE A 152 -5.52 2.40 -7.79
N ASP A 153 -6.42 3.15 -7.18
CA ASP A 153 -7.85 3.05 -7.44
C ASP A 153 -8.18 3.70 -8.81
N THR A 154 -8.43 2.86 -9.80
CA THR A 154 -8.84 3.26 -11.15
C THR A 154 -10.33 2.99 -11.44
N SER A 155 -11.16 2.88 -10.40
CA SER A 155 -12.60 2.61 -10.53
C SER A 155 -13.36 3.71 -11.29
N ARG A 156 -12.91 4.96 -11.13
CA ARG A 156 -13.51 6.15 -11.78
C ARG A 156 -12.42 7.09 -12.31
N PRO A 157 -11.67 6.66 -13.33
CA PRO A 157 -10.56 7.47 -13.84
C PRO A 157 -11.10 8.69 -14.59
N ASN A 158 -10.28 9.74 -14.64
CA ASN A 158 -10.51 10.84 -15.59
C ASN A 158 -10.55 10.26 -17.02
N PRO A 159 -11.59 10.55 -17.82
CA PRO A 159 -11.75 9.94 -19.14
C PRO A 159 -10.60 10.21 -20.10
N GLU A 160 -10.04 11.43 -20.11
CA GLU A 160 -8.92 11.76 -20.99
C GLU A 160 -7.65 10.99 -20.62
N ALA A 161 -7.32 10.94 -19.33
CA ALA A 161 -6.19 10.17 -18.82
C ALA A 161 -6.32 8.67 -19.14
N TRP A 162 -7.54 8.14 -18.99
CA TRP A 162 -7.80 6.73 -19.29
C TRP A 162 -7.70 6.43 -20.78
N GLU A 163 -8.33 7.22 -21.65
CA GLU A 163 -8.26 7.01 -23.11
C GLU A 163 -6.84 7.20 -23.64
N PHE A 164 -6.00 8.02 -22.99
CA PHE A 164 -4.59 8.12 -23.32
C PHE A 164 -3.80 6.87 -22.91
N LEU A 165 -4.01 6.35 -21.71
CA LEU A 165 -3.26 5.20 -21.20
C LEU A 165 -3.71 3.85 -21.82
N ARG A 166 -5.02 3.66 -21.97
CA ARG A 166 -5.66 2.39 -22.36
C ARG A 166 -5.05 1.69 -23.58
N PRO A 167 -4.70 2.38 -24.69
CA PRO A 167 -4.10 1.74 -25.85
C PRO A 167 -2.80 1.00 -25.54
N PHE A 168 -1.94 1.54 -24.66
CA PHE A 168 -0.66 0.92 -24.31
C PHE A 168 -0.86 -0.40 -23.56
N LEU A 169 -1.93 -0.51 -22.76
CA LEU A 169 -2.23 -1.70 -21.98
C LEU A 169 -2.63 -2.90 -22.84
N SER A 170 -3.11 -2.70 -24.07
CA SER A 170 -3.41 -3.80 -24.99
C SER A 170 -2.18 -4.66 -25.37
N SER A 171 -0.98 -4.18 -25.06
CA SER A 171 0.28 -4.90 -25.30
C SER A 171 0.69 -5.84 -24.18
N TYR A 172 -0.07 -5.90 -23.08
CA TYR A 172 0.22 -6.77 -21.94
C TYR A 172 -0.52 -8.10 -22.03
N ASP A 173 0.09 -9.15 -21.47
CA ASP A 173 -0.49 -10.51 -21.40
C ASP A 173 -1.45 -10.64 -20.22
N ALA A 174 -1.14 -9.98 -19.10
CA ALA A 174 -1.95 -10.01 -17.91
C ALA A 174 -1.91 -8.67 -17.16
N ALA A 175 -2.89 -8.46 -16.28
CA ALA A 175 -2.89 -7.35 -15.35
C ALA A 175 -3.17 -7.82 -13.91
N ILE A 176 -2.64 -7.07 -12.95
CA ILE A 176 -2.88 -7.29 -11.52
C ILE A 176 -3.48 -6.03 -10.93
N PHE A 177 -4.62 -6.17 -10.26
CA PHE A 177 -5.25 -5.11 -9.48
C PHE A 177 -5.30 -5.47 -8.00
N THR A 178 -5.49 -4.47 -7.14
CA THR A 178 -5.68 -4.65 -5.69
C THR A 178 -7.07 -5.18 -5.38
N LEU A 179 -8.09 -4.69 -6.10
CA LEU A 179 -9.50 -4.99 -5.94
C LEU A 179 -10.17 -5.17 -7.31
N PRO A 180 -11.22 -6.00 -7.43
CA PRO A 180 -12.00 -6.09 -8.67
C PRO A 180 -12.63 -4.75 -9.07
N GLU A 181 -13.07 -3.95 -8.09
CA GLU A 181 -13.71 -2.64 -8.28
C GLU A 181 -12.76 -1.60 -8.88
N PHE A 182 -11.45 -1.83 -8.81
CA PHE A 182 -10.45 -0.93 -9.39
C PHE A 182 -10.24 -1.15 -10.88
N ILE A 183 -10.82 -2.22 -11.46
CA ILE A 183 -10.73 -2.46 -12.90
C ILE A 183 -11.55 -1.38 -13.63
N PRO A 184 -10.89 -0.54 -14.47
CA PRO A 184 -11.60 0.54 -15.13
C PRO A 184 -12.50 0.03 -16.26
N PRO A 185 -13.50 0.81 -16.70
CA PRO A 185 -14.37 0.45 -17.80
C PRO A 185 -13.60 0.16 -19.10
N ARG A 186 -14.07 -0.83 -19.86
CA ARG A 186 -13.45 -1.23 -21.15
C ARG A 186 -11.95 -1.57 -21.03
N PHE A 187 -11.58 -2.23 -19.93
CA PHE A 187 -10.21 -2.69 -19.72
C PHE A 187 -9.78 -3.65 -20.83
N PRO A 188 -8.60 -3.44 -21.46
CA PRO A 188 -8.27 -4.15 -22.70
C PRO A 188 -7.65 -5.55 -22.51
N ILE A 189 -7.30 -5.93 -21.26
CA ILE A 189 -6.65 -7.21 -20.97
C ILE A 189 -7.68 -8.15 -20.36
N SER A 190 -7.81 -9.36 -20.91
CA SER A 190 -8.76 -10.38 -20.42
C SER A 190 -8.21 -11.16 -19.22
N HIS A 191 -6.89 -11.32 -19.13
CA HIS A 191 -6.23 -12.06 -18.05
C HIS A 191 -5.96 -11.12 -16.88
N VAL A 192 -6.88 -11.07 -15.93
CA VAL A 192 -6.80 -10.17 -14.78
C VAL A 192 -6.73 -10.97 -13.48
N ALA A 193 -5.71 -10.70 -12.67
CA ALA A 193 -5.53 -11.24 -11.34
C ALA A 193 -5.81 -10.16 -10.26
N ILE A 194 -6.31 -10.58 -9.09
CA ILE A 194 -6.54 -9.70 -7.95
C ILE A 194 -5.57 -10.09 -6.84
N HIS A 195 -4.57 -9.22 -6.61
CA HIS A 195 -3.58 -9.43 -5.56
C HIS A 195 -3.58 -8.25 -4.60
N SER A 196 -4.22 -8.41 -3.46
CA SER A 196 -4.16 -7.41 -2.39
C SER A 196 -2.73 -7.25 -1.88
N PRO A 197 -2.27 -6.02 -1.61
CA PRO A 197 -0.97 -5.80 -0.98
C PRO A 197 -0.80 -6.52 0.35
N ALA A 198 0.43 -6.62 0.82
CA ALA A 198 0.79 -7.31 2.04
C ALA A 198 1.89 -6.56 2.78
N ILE A 199 1.96 -6.74 4.09
CA ILE A 199 3.04 -6.23 4.93
C ILE A 199 4.14 -7.29 5.09
N ASP A 200 5.35 -6.82 5.34
CA ASP A 200 6.47 -7.67 5.71
C ASP A 200 6.63 -7.68 7.23
N PRO A 201 6.28 -8.79 7.91
CA PRO A 201 6.38 -8.89 9.37
C PRO A 201 7.82 -8.83 9.88
N LEU A 202 8.82 -9.01 8.99
CA LEU A 202 10.24 -8.97 9.31
C LEU A 202 10.90 -7.63 8.97
N SER A 203 10.14 -6.63 8.52
CA SER A 203 10.65 -5.28 8.31
C SER A 203 10.81 -4.52 9.63
N PRO A 204 11.70 -3.52 9.73
CA PRO A 204 11.86 -2.72 10.95
C PRO A 204 10.54 -2.09 11.44
N LYS A 205 9.61 -1.79 10.54
CA LYS A 205 8.29 -1.26 10.84
C LYS A 205 7.38 -2.28 11.54
N ASN A 206 7.60 -3.60 11.32
CA ASN A 206 6.67 -4.66 11.73
C ASN A 206 7.28 -5.74 12.62
N LEU A 207 8.61 -5.76 12.78
CA LEU A 207 9.27 -6.67 13.71
C LEU A 207 8.69 -6.52 15.13
N PRO A 208 8.60 -7.60 15.90
CA PRO A 208 8.27 -7.53 17.31
C PRO A 208 9.23 -6.56 18.03
N LEU A 209 8.66 -5.55 18.67
CA LEU A 209 9.40 -4.57 19.44
C LEU A 209 9.14 -4.82 20.93
N PRO A 210 10.17 -5.04 21.77
CA PRO A 210 9.96 -5.16 23.21
C PRO A 210 9.21 -3.94 23.78
N GLU A 211 8.21 -4.18 24.61
CA GLU A 211 7.33 -3.12 25.10
C GLU A 211 8.10 -2.01 25.81
N GLU A 212 9.10 -2.37 26.63
CA GLU A 212 9.94 -1.40 27.33
C GLU A 212 10.71 -0.49 26.37
N LEU A 213 11.22 -1.06 25.24
CA LEU A 213 11.91 -0.29 24.21
C LEU A 213 10.92 0.64 23.49
N ALA A 214 9.75 0.14 23.11
CA ALA A 214 8.72 0.95 22.48
C ALA A 214 8.27 2.11 23.40
N ARG A 215 8.10 1.87 24.70
CA ARG A 215 7.81 2.89 25.70
C ARG A 215 8.90 3.94 25.76
N HIS A 216 10.16 3.51 25.90
CA HIS A 216 11.30 4.42 25.95
C HIS A 216 11.38 5.32 24.72
N ILE A 217 11.16 4.76 23.52
CA ILE A 217 11.16 5.50 22.26
C ILE A 217 10.09 6.61 22.28
N LEU A 218 8.84 6.28 22.62
CA LEU A 218 7.76 7.26 22.59
C LEU A 218 7.87 8.32 23.71
N GLU A 219 8.31 7.93 24.89
CA GLU A 219 8.53 8.86 26.00
C GLU A 219 9.70 9.82 25.71
N TRP A 220 10.76 9.33 25.05
CA TRP A 220 11.89 10.16 24.62
C TRP A 220 11.49 11.28 23.67
N ILE A 221 10.54 11.04 22.79
CA ILE A 221 10.01 12.04 21.85
C ILE A 221 8.84 12.85 22.43
N GLY A 222 8.52 12.70 23.71
CA GLY A 222 7.58 13.54 24.45
C GLY A 222 6.15 13.02 24.57
N VAL A 223 5.85 11.78 24.16
CA VAL A 223 4.54 11.14 24.36
C VAL A 223 4.41 10.66 25.81
N ARG A 224 3.28 10.94 26.46
CA ARG A 224 3.02 10.53 27.85
C ARG A 224 2.19 9.24 27.88
N LEU A 225 2.83 8.09 28.01
CA LEU A 225 2.16 6.78 27.97
C LEU A 225 1.30 6.46 29.22
N SER A 226 1.29 7.30 30.21
CA SER A 226 0.32 7.27 31.31
C SER A 226 -1.08 7.80 30.94
N ARG A 227 -1.22 8.35 29.73
CA ARG A 227 -2.46 8.91 29.18
C ARG A 227 -2.89 8.13 27.95
N PRO A 228 -4.20 8.05 27.64
CA PRO A 228 -4.66 7.43 26.41
C PRO A 228 -4.03 8.10 25.18
N LEU A 229 -3.64 7.29 24.21
CA LEU A 229 -3.04 7.72 22.94
C LEU A 229 -3.84 7.18 21.77
N VAL A 230 -4.22 8.06 20.84
CA VAL A 230 -4.69 7.68 19.52
C VAL A 230 -3.72 8.22 18.47
N THR A 231 -3.51 7.48 17.39
CA THR A 231 -2.49 7.83 16.41
C THR A 231 -3.03 7.74 15.01
N GLN A 232 -2.78 8.74 14.17
CA GLN A 232 -2.90 8.66 12.72
C GLN A 232 -1.49 8.56 12.12
N ILE A 233 -1.27 7.57 11.25
CA ILE A 233 0.00 7.38 10.54
C ILE A 233 -0.28 7.42 9.05
N SER A 234 0.23 8.45 8.36
CA SER A 234 0.00 8.60 6.92
C SER A 234 0.96 9.62 6.32
N ARG A 235 1.09 9.65 5.00
CA ARG A 235 1.57 10.88 4.35
C ARG A 235 0.61 12.02 4.68
N PHE A 236 1.12 13.24 4.69
CA PHE A 236 0.26 14.43 4.77
C PHE A 236 -0.44 14.63 3.43
N ASP A 237 -1.66 14.14 3.34
CA ASP A 237 -2.43 14.01 2.12
C ASP A 237 -3.90 14.28 2.44
N PRO A 238 -4.62 15.13 1.68
CA PRO A 238 -6.02 15.43 1.95
C PRO A 238 -6.92 14.20 2.00
N TRP A 239 -6.61 13.17 1.20
CA TRP A 239 -7.40 11.94 1.16
C TRP A 239 -7.29 11.07 2.44
N LYS A 240 -6.30 11.37 3.29
CA LYS A 240 -6.18 10.75 4.63
C LYS A 240 -7.04 11.45 5.69
N ASP A 241 -7.70 12.53 5.30
CA ASP A 241 -8.61 13.34 6.13
C ASP A 241 -8.03 13.71 7.51
N PRO A 242 -6.83 14.31 7.58
CA PRO A 242 -6.22 14.67 8.86
C PRO A 242 -7.06 15.67 9.65
N MET A 243 -7.75 16.58 8.97
CA MET A 243 -8.63 17.56 9.62
C MET A 243 -9.86 16.91 10.23
N GLY A 244 -10.43 15.89 9.55
CA GLY A 244 -11.51 15.08 10.11
C GLY A 244 -11.07 14.27 11.32
N VAL A 245 -9.83 13.76 11.34
CA VAL A 245 -9.25 13.09 12.51
C VAL A 245 -9.09 14.06 13.69
N ILE A 246 -8.58 15.26 13.46
CA ILE A 246 -8.48 16.31 14.50
C ILE A 246 -9.87 16.67 15.04
N ALA A 247 -10.86 16.81 14.16
CA ALA A 247 -12.24 17.10 14.57
C ALA A 247 -12.85 15.96 15.42
N ALA A 248 -12.64 14.71 15.03
CA ALA A 248 -13.09 13.54 15.80
C ALA A 248 -12.38 13.49 17.16
N TYR A 249 -11.05 13.67 17.20
CA TYR A 249 -10.27 13.73 18.44
C TYR A 249 -10.81 14.79 19.41
N ARG A 250 -11.10 16.01 18.94
CA ARG A 250 -11.64 17.10 19.78
C ARG A 250 -12.96 16.71 20.44
N ARG A 251 -13.85 16.02 19.72
CA ARG A 251 -15.12 15.51 20.29
C ARG A 251 -14.90 14.42 21.35
N VAL A 252 -13.95 13.49 21.09
CA VAL A 252 -13.61 12.47 22.10
C VAL A 252 -13.02 13.12 23.34
N ARG A 253 -12.18 14.14 23.18
CA ARG A 253 -11.52 14.83 24.29
C ARG A 253 -12.49 15.54 25.24
N GLU A 254 -13.66 15.95 24.79
CA GLU A 254 -14.71 16.48 25.69
C GLU A 254 -15.10 15.48 26.77
N ARG A 255 -14.98 14.18 26.48
CA ARG A 255 -15.30 13.06 27.39
C ARG A 255 -14.07 12.35 27.97
N VAL A 256 -12.91 12.52 27.37
CA VAL A 256 -11.61 11.96 27.77
C VAL A 256 -10.57 13.10 27.72
N PRO A 257 -10.55 14.02 28.73
CA PRO A 257 -9.73 15.24 28.65
C PRO A 257 -8.22 15.00 28.53
N GLU A 258 -7.74 13.85 28.97
CA GLU A 258 -6.32 13.47 28.91
C GLU A 258 -5.89 12.79 27.60
N LEU A 259 -6.82 12.59 26.65
CA LEU A 259 -6.52 11.95 25.39
C LEU A 259 -5.44 12.72 24.63
N GLN A 260 -4.45 11.99 24.13
CA GLN A 260 -3.42 12.50 23.23
C GLN A 260 -3.69 12.01 21.80
N LEU A 261 -3.40 12.88 20.83
CA LEU A 261 -3.36 12.53 19.41
C LEU A 261 -1.92 12.65 18.88
N ALA A 262 -1.39 11.58 18.32
CA ALA A 262 -0.16 11.63 17.54
C ALA A 262 -0.49 11.59 16.04
N MET A 263 -0.04 12.59 15.31
CA MET A 263 -0.09 12.66 13.86
C MET A 263 1.32 12.39 13.33
N VAL A 264 1.52 11.20 12.79
CA VAL A 264 2.83 10.70 12.37
C VAL A 264 2.85 10.62 10.85
N GLY A 265 3.74 11.39 10.21
CA GLY A 265 3.75 11.47 8.77
C GLY A 265 5.15 11.66 8.16
N SER A 266 5.23 11.44 6.86
CA SER A 266 6.43 11.68 6.10
C SER A 266 6.20 12.83 5.13
N LEU A 267 7.16 13.77 5.10
CA LEU A 267 7.25 14.85 4.14
C LEU A 267 8.33 14.53 3.10
N ALA A 268 8.02 14.75 1.84
CA ALA A 268 8.99 14.69 0.75
C ALA A 268 9.24 16.11 0.20
N LEU A 269 10.47 16.38 -0.20
CA LEU A 269 10.86 17.71 -0.69
C LEU A 269 10.18 18.06 -2.02
N ASP A 270 9.79 17.04 -2.78
CA ASP A 270 9.15 17.14 -4.09
C ASP A 270 7.61 16.99 -4.03
N ASP A 271 7.01 17.05 -2.83
CA ASP A 271 5.57 16.97 -2.60
C ASP A 271 5.01 18.28 -1.98
N PRO A 272 4.74 19.32 -2.78
CA PRO A 272 4.22 20.58 -2.28
C PRO A 272 2.88 20.45 -1.56
N GLU A 273 1.99 19.59 -2.05
CA GLU A 273 0.67 19.34 -1.44
C GLU A 273 0.82 18.81 0.00
N GLY A 274 1.77 17.90 0.23
CA GLY A 274 2.05 17.39 1.56
C GLY A 274 2.51 18.48 2.54
N TRP A 275 3.28 19.47 2.05
CA TRP A 275 3.69 20.62 2.84
C TRP A 275 2.54 21.58 3.16
N ASP A 276 1.59 21.74 2.24
CA ASP A 276 0.39 22.57 2.46
C ASP A 276 -0.50 21.94 3.53
N VAL A 277 -0.78 20.63 3.44
CA VAL A 277 -1.53 19.87 4.45
C VAL A 277 -0.84 19.91 5.80
N TYR A 278 0.49 19.74 5.84
CA TYR A 278 1.25 19.84 7.09
C TYR A 278 1.11 21.21 7.76
N ARG A 279 1.16 22.30 6.98
CA ARG A 279 0.93 23.68 7.49
C ARG A 279 -0.47 23.84 8.05
N GLU A 280 -1.49 23.36 7.33
CA GLU A 280 -2.88 23.39 7.77
C GLU A 280 -3.07 22.68 9.12
N ILE A 281 -2.49 21.47 9.26
CA ILE A 281 -2.51 20.72 10.52
C ILE A 281 -1.84 21.52 11.65
N ARG A 282 -0.65 22.06 11.41
CA ARG A 282 0.07 22.87 12.41
C ARG A 282 -0.74 24.07 12.87
N ASP A 283 -1.33 24.81 11.94
CA ASP A 283 -2.13 26.00 12.25
C ASP A 283 -3.39 25.61 13.05
N ALA A 284 -4.05 24.53 12.66
CA ALA A 284 -5.23 24.02 13.33
C ALA A 284 -4.94 23.50 14.76
N THR A 285 -3.70 23.08 15.05
CA THR A 285 -3.33 22.44 16.33
C THR A 285 -2.42 23.28 17.22
N ALA A 286 -2.06 24.50 16.80
CA ALA A 286 -1.07 25.37 17.47
C ALA A 286 -1.30 25.61 18.97
N ASN A 287 -2.56 25.57 19.43
CA ASN A 287 -2.94 25.83 20.82
C ASN A 287 -3.30 24.55 21.58
N ASP A 288 -3.01 23.37 21.04
CA ASP A 288 -3.33 22.09 21.67
C ASP A 288 -2.05 21.28 21.98
N ASN A 289 -1.64 21.31 23.24
CA ASN A 289 -0.42 20.63 23.71
C ASN A 289 -0.55 19.10 23.86
N LEU A 290 -1.73 18.53 23.57
CA LEU A 290 -1.98 17.09 23.54
C LEU A 290 -2.07 16.54 22.11
N ILE A 291 -1.91 17.41 21.11
CA ILE A 291 -1.72 16.97 19.71
C ILE A 291 -0.23 17.08 19.38
N HIS A 292 0.34 15.97 19.02
CA HIS A 292 1.76 15.85 18.66
C HIS A 292 1.87 15.60 17.16
N ILE A 293 2.73 16.35 16.46
CA ILE A 293 3.00 16.15 15.04
C ILE A 293 4.45 15.67 14.90
N PHE A 294 4.61 14.46 14.37
CA PHE A 294 5.90 13.83 14.15
C PHE A 294 6.16 13.62 12.66
N THR A 295 7.37 13.95 12.22
CA THR A 295 7.77 13.81 10.83
C THR A 295 9.12 13.13 10.71
N ASN A 296 9.42 12.63 9.50
CA ASN A 296 10.77 12.15 9.17
C ASN A 296 11.85 13.23 9.33
N LEU A 297 11.49 14.51 9.30
CA LEU A 297 12.43 15.62 9.48
C LEU A 297 12.89 15.78 10.95
N VAL A 298 12.12 15.28 11.91
CA VAL A 298 12.48 15.26 13.33
C VAL A 298 12.97 13.88 13.79
N GLY A 299 13.36 13.02 12.84
CA GLY A 299 13.97 11.73 13.11
C GLY A 299 13.00 10.59 13.37
N VAL A 300 11.69 10.78 13.11
CA VAL A 300 10.71 9.71 13.23
C VAL A 300 10.73 8.82 11.98
N GLY A 301 11.12 7.58 12.16
CA GLY A 301 11.25 6.57 11.10
C GLY A 301 10.43 5.31 11.38
N ASN A 302 10.85 4.20 10.78
CA ASN A 302 10.11 2.94 10.82
C ASN A 302 9.98 2.35 12.24
N ILE A 303 10.98 2.55 13.10
CA ILE A 303 10.98 2.00 14.46
C ILE A 303 10.02 2.80 15.36
N GLU A 304 10.00 4.12 15.23
CA GLU A 304 9.06 4.99 15.93
C GLU A 304 7.62 4.72 15.46
N VAL A 305 7.40 4.56 14.14
CA VAL A 305 6.10 4.14 13.59
C VAL A 305 5.66 2.79 14.18
N ASN A 306 6.57 1.82 14.29
CA ASN A 306 6.31 0.54 14.95
C ASN A 306 5.86 0.74 16.41
N ALA A 307 6.58 1.57 17.17
CA ALA A 307 6.24 1.86 18.56
C ALA A 307 4.88 2.57 18.69
N PHE A 308 4.57 3.55 17.82
CA PHE A 308 3.26 4.20 17.79
C PHE A 308 2.13 3.20 17.52
N GLN A 309 2.29 2.35 16.52
CA GLN A 309 1.27 1.34 16.20
C GLN A 309 1.10 0.31 17.33
N ALA A 310 2.17 -0.06 18.02
CA ALA A 310 2.12 -1.06 19.09
C ALA A 310 1.51 -0.51 20.41
N LEU A 311 1.74 0.77 20.73
CA LEU A 311 1.37 1.34 22.02
C LEU A 311 0.16 2.30 21.96
N SER A 312 -0.40 2.55 20.80
CA SER A 312 -1.64 3.31 20.70
C SER A 312 -2.84 2.51 21.20
N ASN A 313 -3.75 3.16 21.92
CA ASN A 313 -5.02 2.55 22.28
C ASN A 313 -5.89 2.28 21.06
N VAL A 314 -5.82 3.18 20.05
CA VAL A 314 -6.51 3.05 18.76
C VAL A 314 -5.65 3.72 17.68
N VAL A 315 -5.48 3.07 16.55
CA VAL A 315 -4.97 3.71 15.34
C VAL A 315 -6.15 4.21 14.50
N ILE A 316 -6.07 5.44 14.02
CA ILE A 316 -7.12 6.06 13.20
C ILE A 316 -6.63 6.16 11.76
N GLN A 317 -7.34 5.54 10.82
CA GLN A 317 -7.10 5.62 9.38
C GLN A 317 -8.37 6.04 8.65
N LYS A 318 -8.85 7.26 8.96
CA LYS A 318 -10.10 7.80 8.42
C LYS A 318 -9.93 8.34 6.99
N SER A 319 -9.35 7.51 6.12
CA SER A 319 -9.21 7.87 4.71
C SER A 319 -10.57 8.01 4.03
N ILE A 320 -10.71 9.07 3.23
CA ILE A 320 -11.86 9.26 2.33
C ILE A 320 -11.61 8.64 0.96
N ARG A 321 -10.33 8.41 0.64
CA ARG A 321 -9.88 7.67 -0.53
C ARG A 321 -8.60 6.90 -0.21
N GLU A 322 -8.53 5.65 -0.65
CA GLU A 322 -7.42 4.75 -0.35
C GLU A 322 -7.25 3.68 -1.44
N GLY A 323 -6.03 3.35 -1.80
CA GLY A 323 -5.76 2.16 -2.60
C GLY A 323 -5.96 0.89 -1.78
N PHE A 324 -5.14 0.72 -0.73
CA PHE A 324 -5.24 -0.42 0.17
C PHE A 324 -5.16 -0.02 1.64
N GLY A 325 -4.21 0.86 2.01
CA GLY A 325 -4.03 1.31 3.40
C GLY A 325 -3.19 0.33 4.23
N LEU A 326 -1.93 0.08 3.85
CA LEU A 326 -1.02 -0.84 4.55
C LEU A 326 -0.92 -0.56 6.06
N VAL A 327 -1.06 0.70 6.48
CA VAL A 327 -1.04 1.11 7.88
C VAL A 327 -2.10 0.36 8.71
N VAL A 328 -3.25 0.03 8.13
CA VAL A 328 -4.28 -0.78 8.81
C VAL A 328 -3.73 -2.17 9.12
N SER A 329 -3.21 -2.89 8.11
CA SER A 329 -2.58 -4.19 8.33
C SER A 329 -1.40 -4.12 9.30
N GLU A 330 -0.59 -3.05 9.26
CA GLU A 330 0.54 -2.85 10.16
C GLU A 330 0.10 -2.69 11.63
N ALA A 331 -0.96 -1.90 11.89
CA ALA A 331 -1.52 -1.74 13.23
C ALA A 331 -2.17 -3.04 13.73
N LEU A 332 -2.97 -3.69 12.89
CA LEU A 332 -3.61 -4.96 13.21
C LEU A 332 -2.59 -6.08 13.45
N TRP A 333 -1.47 -6.11 12.73
CA TRP A 333 -0.38 -7.06 12.98
C TRP A 333 0.18 -6.98 14.39
N LYS A 334 0.12 -5.82 15.01
CA LYS A 334 0.53 -5.56 16.40
C LYS A 334 -0.59 -5.81 17.42
N GLY A 335 -1.77 -6.20 16.97
CA GLY A 335 -2.94 -6.40 17.82
C GLY A 335 -3.62 -5.10 18.24
N THR A 336 -3.27 -3.97 17.62
CA THR A 336 -3.86 -2.66 17.92
C THR A 336 -5.14 -2.46 17.11
N PRO A 337 -6.28 -2.15 17.76
CA PRO A 337 -7.52 -1.93 17.05
C PRO A 337 -7.48 -0.65 16.21
N VAL A 338 -8.21 -0.67 15.09
CA VAL A 338 -8.22 0.44 14.13
C VAL A 338 -9.64 1.01 14.00
N VAL A 339 -9.75 2.34 13.94
CA VAL A 339 -10.94 3.03 13.46
C VAL A 339 -10.62 3.59 12.08
N ALA A 340 -11.34 3.13 11.05
CA ALA A 340 -10.97 3.45 9.68
C ALA A 340 -12.16 3.81 8.79
N GLY A 341 -11.91 4.65 7.78
CA GLY A 341 -12.89 4.98 6.74
C GLY A 341 -13.14 3.80 5.81
N ARG A 342 -14.38 3.69 5.28
CA ARG A 342 -14.74 2.68 4.27
C ARG A 342 -14.19 3.06 2.89
N ALA A 343 -12.88 3.00 2.72
CA ALA A 343 -12.22 3.43 1.49
C ALA A 343 -11.30 2.33 0.94
N GLY A 344 -11.39 2.07 -0.36
CA GLY A 344 -10.50 1.14 -1.07
C GLY A 344 -10.42 -0.24 -0.42
N GLY A 345 -9.20 -0.72 -0.20
CA GLY A 345 -8.93 -2.03 0.40
C GLY A 345 -9.04 -2.11 1.93
N ILE A 346 -9.42 -1.02 2.62
CA ILE A 346 -9.58 -1.04 4.09
C ILE A 346 -10.63 -2.06 4.56
N PRO A 347 -11.83 -2.15 3.96
CA PRO A 347 -12.83 -3.13 4.39
C PRO A 347 -12.39 -4.59 4.29
N LEU A 348 -11.50 -4.93 3.36
CA LEU A 348 -10.93 -6.28 3.27
C LEU A 348 -10.04 -6.63 4.48
N GLN A 349 -9.39 -5.64 5.05
CA GLN A 349 -8.50 -5.80 6.21
C GLN A 349 -9.29 -5.86 7.52
N MET A 350 -10.51 -5.35 7.52
CA MET A 350 -11.37 -5.20 8.68
C MET A 350 -12.78 -5.75 8.41
N PRO A 351 -12.93 -7.07 8.16
CA PRO A 351 -14.27 -7.65 8.06
C PRO A 351 -15.04 -7.48 9.38
N GLU A 352 -16.35 -7.60 9.33
CA GLU A 352 -17.22 -7.38 10.48
C GLU A 352 -16.75 -8.14 11.74
N GLY A 353 -16.68 -7.44 12.86
CA GLY A 353 -16.22 -7.99 14.13
C GLY A 353 -14.71 -8.23 14.23
N THR A 354 -13.92 -7.75 13.27
CA THR A 354 -12.48 -8.03 13.18
C THR A 354 -11.70 -6.72 13.03
N GLY A 355 -10.65 -6.56 13.80
CA GLY A 355 -9.66 -5.49 13.64
C GLY A 355 -10.08 -4.12 14.19
N GLY A 356 -11.36 -3.83 14.33
CA GLY A 356 -11.84 -2.53 14.80
C GLY A 356 -13.18 -2.13 14.21
N ILE A 357 -13.35 -0.82 13.93
CA ILE A 357 -14.63 -0.25 13.52
C ILE A 357 -14.44 0.57 12.24
N LEU A 358 -15.27 0.28 11.23
CA LEU A 358 -15.34 1.07 10.00
C LEU A 358 -16.35 2.21 10.15
N VAL A 359 -15.98 3.40 9.66
CA VAL A 359 -16.76 4.63 9.83
C VAL A 359 -16.87 5.42 8.52
N ASP A 360 -17.95 6.21 8.40
CA ASP A 360 -18.25 7.02 7.21
C ASP A 360 -18.25 8.53 7.50
N SER A 361 -18.20 8.93 8.78
CA SER A 361 -18.25 10.33 9.21
C SER A 361 -17.26 10.65 10.33
N VAL A 362 -17.09 11.94 10.62
CA VAL A 362 -16.34 12.43 11.78
C VAL A 362 -17.01 12.03 13.07
N ASP A 363 -18.35 12.08 13.12
CA ASP A 363 -19.15 11.72 14.31
C ASP A 363 -19.01 10.23 14.63
N GLU A 364 -19.16 9.36 13.64
CA GLU A 364 -18.95 7.93 13.81
C GLU A 364 -17.52 7.61 14.25
N CYS A 365 -16.52 8.32 13.69
CA CYS A 365 -15.13 8.16 14.09
C CYS A 365 -14.94 8.50 15.56
N ALA A 366 -15.50 9.62 16.04
CA ALA A 366 -15.42 10.02 17.41
C ALA A 366 -16.09 9.01 18.36
N GLU A 367 -17.30 8.57 18.03
CA GLU A 367 -18.03 7.57 18.85
C GLU A 367 -17.31 6.20 18.83
N ALA A 368 -16.76 5.76 17.70
CA ALA A 368 -16.00 4.51 17.60
C ALA A 368 -14.72 4.57 18.47
N VAL A 369 -13.96 5.65 18.39
CA VAL A 369 -12.77 5.84 19.24
C VAL A 369 -13.16 5.86 20.71
N LEU A 370 -14.20 6.62 21.09
CA LEU A 370 -14.68 6.68 22.46
C LEU A 370 -15.15 5.32 22.97
N HIS A 371 -15.84 4.56 22.12
CA HIS A 371 -16.30 3.21 22.44
C HIS A 371 -15.10 2.29 22.76
N LEU A 372 -14.09 2.23 21.89
CA LEU A 372 -12.92 1.39 22.10
C LEU A 372 -12.11 1.80 23.34
N LEU A 373 -11.98 3.09 23.63
CA LEU A 373 -11.31 3.59 24.83
C LEU A 373 -12.06 3.18 26.12
N LYS A 374 -13.39 3.12 26.08
CA LYS A 374 -14.23 2.72 27.23
C LYS A 374 -14.35 1.20 27.39
N HIS A 375 -14.11 0.44 26.34
CA HIS A 375 -14.24 -1.01 26.32
C HIS A 375 -12.91 -1.72 25.96
N PRO A 376 -11.87 -1.61 26.81
CA PRO A 376 -10.52 -2.09 26.47
C PRO A 376 -10.45 -3.61 26.21
N ARG A 377 -11.32 -4.40 26.84
CA ARG A 377 -11.40 -5.86 26.56
C ARG A 377 -11.90 -6.15 25.16
N GLU A 378 -12.88 -5.40 24.67
CA GLU A 378 -13.39 -5.51 23.32
C GLU A 378 -12.36 -5.02 22.30
N ALA A 379 -11.74 -3.86 22.58
CA ALA A 379 -10.66 -3.31 21.78
C ALA A 379 -9.51 -4.32 21.59
N HIS A 380 -9.08 -4.96 22.66
CA HIS A 380 -8.07 -6.02 22.61
C HIS A 380 -8.52 -7.24 21.79
N ARG A 381 -9.74 -7.72 22.01
CA ARG A 381 -10.30 -8.84 21.23
C ARG A 381 -10.35 -8.54 19.74
N LEU A 382 -10.81 -7.35 19.36
CA LEU A 382 -10.84 -6.90 17.96
C LEU A 382 -9.43 -6.83 17.36
N GLY A 383 -8.47 -6.28 18.10
CA GLY A 383 -7.07 -6.23 17.69
C GLY A 383 -6.46 -7.61 17.43
N GLU A 384 -6.65 -8.57 18.36
CA GLU A 384 -6.14 -9.94 18.19
C GLU A 384 -6.82 -10.69 17.01
N GLN A 385 -8.12 -10.49 16.80
CA GLN A 385 -8.80 -11.03 15.62
C GLN A 385 -8.25 -10.41 14.32
N GLY A 386 -7.97 -9.09 14.34
CA GLY A 386 -7.32 -8.39 13.24
C GLY A 386 -5.92 -8.91 12.96
N ARG A 387 -5.14 -9.17 14.00
CA ARG A 387 -3.80 -9.76 13.88
C ARG A 387 -3.82 -11.12 13.19
N GLU A 388 -4.73 -12.00 13.61
CA GLU A 388 -4.86 -13.33 12.99
C GLU A 388 -5.37 -13.23 11.54
N HIS A 389 -6.26 -12.28 11.25
CA HIS A 389 -6.72 -12.00 9.90
C HIS A 389 -5.58 -11.53 9.00
N VAL A 390 -4.73 -10.58 9.48
CA VAL A 390 -3.53 -10.13 8.75
C VAL A 390 -2.55 -11.28 8.56
N ARG A 391 -2.32 -12.11 9.59
CA ARG A 391 -1.42 -13.27 9.50
C ARG A 391 -1.79 -14.21 8.36
N ARG A 392 -3.09 -14.43 8.15
CA ARG A 392 -3.59 -15.34 7.09
C ARG A 392 -3.62 -14.72 5.71
N HIS A 393 -3.92 -13.41 5.63
CA HIS A 393 -4.33 -12.81 4.36
C HIS A 393 -3.42 -11.70 3.84
N PHE A 394 -2.62 -11.06 4.70
CA PHE A 394 -1.90 -9.85 4.33
C PHE A 394 -0.40 -9.85 4.69
N LEU A 395 0.22 -11.04 4.80
CA LEU A 395 1.68 -11.16 4.89
C LEU A 395 2.32 -11.44 3.54
N VAL A 396 3.57 -11.01 3.37
CA VAL A 396 4.35 -11.17 2.12
C VAL A 396 4.32 -12.61 1.56
N PRO A 397 4.39 -13.71 2.35
CA PRO A 397 4.28 -15.06 1.80
C PRO A 397 3.00 -15.31 1.00
N ARG A 398 1.85 -14.78 1.44
CA ARG A 398 0.59 -14.87 0.69
C ARG A 398 0.67 -14.08 -0.62
N LEU A 399 1.26 -12.88 -0.61
CA LEU A 399 1.43 -12.09 -1.83
C LEU A 399 2.37 -12.78 -2.83
N LEU A 400 3.43 -13.42 -2.34
CA LEU A 400 4.31 -14.25 -3.19
C LEU A 400 3.57 -15.45 -3.75
N LEU A 401 2.73 -16.10 -2.96
CA LEU A 401 1.90 -17.20 -3.40
C LEU A 401 1.00 -16.81 -4.57
N ASP A 402 0.26 -15.70 -4.44
CA ASP A 402 -0.58 -15.17 -5.52
C ASP A 402 0.22 -14.88 -6.78
N PHE A 403 1.40 -14.27 -6.61
CA PHE A 403 2.27 -13.94 -7.74
C PHE A 403 2.82 -15.18 -8.45
N LEU A 404 3.26 -16.20 -7.69
CA LEU A 404 3.74 -17.46 -8.25
C LEU A 404 2.63 -18.24 -8.98
N HIS A 405 1.39 -18.21 -8.47
CA HIS A 405 0.24 -18.77 -9.17
C HIS A 405 0.01 -18.08 -10.53
N LEU A 406 0.10 -16.74 -10.56
CA LEU A 406 -0.02 -16.01 -11.83
C LEU A 406 1.09 -16.42 -12.82
N LEU A 407 2.34 -16.45 -12.38
CA LEU A 407 3.44 -16.85 -13.25
C LEU A 407 3.26 -18.29 -13.78
N ASP A 408 2.89 -19.23 -12.88
CA ASP A 408 2.67 -20.63 -13.25
C ASP A 408 1.52 -20.77 -14.25
N SER A 409 0.43 -20.04 -14.07
CA SER A 409 -0.70 -20.05 -15.01
C SER A 409 -0.32 -19.49 -16.37
N LEU A 410 0.47 -18.41 -16.41
CA LEU A 410 0.98 -17.82 -17.65
C LEU A 410 1.95 -18.77 -18.36
N VAL A 411 2.81 -19.48 -17.64
CA VAL A 411 3.70 -20.51 -18.21
C VAL A 411 2.87 -21.62 -18.86
N GLN A 412 1.77 -22.04 -18.23
CA GLN A 412 0.92 -23.12 -18.73
C GLN A 412 -0.15 -22.68 -19.74
N GLU A 413 -0.22 -21.37 -20.06
CA GLU A 413 -1.26 -20.77 -20.92
C GLU A 413 -2.70 -21.00 -20.41
N LYS A 414 -2.87 -21.18 -19.10
CA LYS A 414 -4.17 -21.35 -18.46
C LYS A 414 -4.72 -20.03 -17.96
N PRO A 415 -6.06 -19.78 -18.07
CA PRO A 415 -6.68 -18.62 -17.42
C PRO A 415 -6.49 -18.67 -15.91
N VAL A 416 -6.18 -17.52 -15.30
CA VAL A 416 -6.16 -17.39 -13.82
C VAL A 416 -7.59 -17.18 -13.34
N GLU A 417 -8.09 -18.04 -12.46
CA GLU A 417 -9.28 -17.73 -11.70
C GLU A 417 -8.97 -16.63 -10.67
N PRO A 418 -9.78 -15.55 -10.62
CA PRO A 418 -9.57 -14.50 -9.63
C PRO A 418 -9.76 -15.07 -8.22
N ARG A 419 -8.68 -15.27 -7.48
CA ARG A 419 -8.72 -15.55 -6.04
C ARG A 419 -8.90 -14.25 -5.30
N GLY A 420 -10.12 -13.70 -5.32
CA GLY A 420 -10.50 -12.57 -4.47
C GLY A 420 -11.00 -13.07 -3.12
N LEU A 421 -10.62 -12.39 -2.03
CA LEU A 421 -11.35 -12.51 -0.77
C LEU A 421 -12.80 -12.07 -1.05
N ALA A 422 -13.72 -13.03 -0.98
CA ALA A 422 -15.13 -12.70 -1.07
C ALA A 422 -15.48 -11.77 0.10
N LEU A 423 -15.88 -10.55 -0.20
CA LEU A 423 -16.62 -9.74 0.76
C LEU A 423 -17.85 -10.58 1.14
N ALA A 424 -17.99 -10.90 2.43
CA ALA A 424 -19.20 -11.56 2.91
C ALA A 424 -20.39 -10.80 2.36
N SER A 425 -21.19 -11.46 1.53
CA SER A 425 -22.37 -10.88 0.93
C SER A 425 -23.26 -10.33 2.05
N GLN A 426 -23.51 -9.03 2.02
CA GLN A 426 -24.50 -8.43 2.92
C GLN A 426 -25.82 -9.21 2.75
N PRO A 427 -26.49 -9.59 3.85
CA PRO A 427 -27.83 -10.17 3.74
C PRO A 427 -28.70 -9.09 3.07
N SER A 428 -29.30 -9.46 1.94
CA SER A 428 -30.29 -8.65 1.25
C SER A 428 -31.39 -8.29 2.25
N ALA A 429 -31.54 -6.99 2.54
CA ALA A 429 -32.71 -6.49 3.21
C ALA A 429 -33.91 -6.84 2.32
N SER A 430 -34.70 -7.78 2.74
CA SER A 430 -36.00 -8.08 2.17
C SER A 430 -37.02 -7.00 2.60
N PRO A 431 -38.01 -6.68 1.77
CA PRO A 431 -38.82 -5.49 1.86
C PRO A 431 -39.76 -5.45 3.09
#